data_f9060759bdfc5aafa89296f9125b5d03
#
_entry.id   f9060759bdfc5aafa89296f9125b5d03
#
_cell.length_a   1.000
_cell.length_b   1.000
_cell.length_c   1.000
_cell.angle_alpha   90.00
_cell.angle_beta   90.00
_cell.angle_gamma   90.00
#
_symmetry.space_group_name_H-M   'P 1'
#
loop_
_entity.id
_entity.type
_entity.pdbx_description
1 polymer ?
#
loop_
_entity_poly.entity_id
_entity_poly.type
_entity_poly.pdbx_seq_one_letter_code
_entity_poly.pdbx_strand_id
1 'polypeptide(L)'
;GVQTCALPIFLRGVLFPGGNVDAPRILNAVNSGATLTDLYATSLLHNAAEAGAAAVSGGGLTLFEKLCDDAVMAYIGNAKYVAFGEAPLVAYLAARESEFTAVRIIMTGRLADLPADVIRERLRASYV
;
A
#
# COMPACT_ATOMS: atom_id res chain seq x y z
N GLY A 1 6.93 -0.56 29.22
CA GLY A 1 5.47 -0.56 29.43
C GLY A 1 4.70 0.67 28.93
N VAL A 2 5.38 1.79 28.57
CA VAL A 2 4.68 3.05 28.17
C VAL A 2 4.35 3.11 26.68
N GLN A 3 5.00 2.33 25.85
CA GLN A 3 4.79 2.36 24.38
C GLN A 3 3.51 1.64 23.92
N THR A 4 2.96 0.73 24.70
CA THR A 4 1.82 -0.11 24.30
C THR A 4 0.48 0.66 24.26
N CYS A 5 0.34 1.75 25.01
CA CYS A 5 -0.91 2.52 25.06
C CYS A 5 -1.02 3.61 23.98
N ALA A 6 0.09 4.15 23.50
CA ALA A 6 0.08 5.24 22.51
C ALA A 6 -0.30 4.76 21.10
N LEU A 7 0.14 3.58 20.70
CA LEU A 7 -0.12 3.03 19.37
C LEU A 7 -1.61 2.76 19.09
N PRO A 8 -2.40 2.13 19.98
CA PRO A 8 -3.83 1.96 19.77
C PRO A 8 -4.61 3.28 19.68
N ILE A 9 -4.21 4.30 20.46
CA ILE A 9 -4.82 5.63 20.41
C ILE A 9 -4.54 6.29 19.06
N PHE A 10 -3.31 6.26 18.60
CA PHE A 10 -2.92 6.77 17.28
C PHE A 10 -3.66 6.05 16.16
N LEU A 11 -3.70 4.72 16.16
CA LEU A 11 -4.38 3.92 15.14
C LEU A 11 -5.88 4.26 15.05
N ARG A 12 -6.57 4.48 16.17
CA ARG A 12 -7.98 4.91 16.16
C ARG A 12 -8.20 6.24 15.43
N GLY A 13 -7.21 7.13 15.46
CA GLY A 13 -7.29 8.43 14.79
C GLY A 13 -7.00 8.38 13.28
N VAL A 14 -6.29 7.36 12.80
CA VAL A 14 -5.85 7.25 11.40
C VAL A 14 -6.57 6.16 10.60
N LEU A 15 -7.25 5.22 11.27
CA LEU A 15 -8.03 4.17 10.59
C LEU A 15 -9.39 4.71 10.15
N PHE A 16 -9.68 4.59 8.87
CA PHE A 16 -10.98 4.93 8.30
C PHE A 16 -11.92 3.72 8.30
N PRO A 17 -13.23 3.93 8.54
CA PRO A 17 -14.21 2.85 8.40
C PRO A 17 -14.41 2.46 6.93
N GLY A 18 -14.92 1.26 6.69
CA GLY A 18 -15.30 0.79 5.35
C GLY A 18 -14.31 -0.15 4.66
N GLY A 19 -13.18 -0.47 5.30
CA GLY A 19 -12.27 -1.50 4.80
C GLY A 19 -12.77 -2.93 5.06
N ASN A 20 -12.19 -3.91 4.35
CA ASN A 20 -12.49 -5.34 4.56
C ASN A 20 -12.02 -5.86 5.93
N VAL A 21 -11.11 -5.16 6.58
CA VAL A 21 -10.65 -5.42 7.94
C VAL A 21 -11.08 -4.27 8.82
N ASP A 22 -11.96 -4.55 9.76
CA ASP A 22 -12.49 -3.52 10.67
C ASP A 22 -11.41 -2.97 11.62
N ALA A 23 -11.50 -1.68 11.93
CA ALA A 23 -10.58 -1.02 12.85
C ALA A 23 -10.44 -1.73 14.22
N PRO A 24 -11.52 -2.22 14.86
CA PRO A 24 -11.42 -3.03 16.09
C PRO A 24 -10.57 -4.29 15.92
N ARG A 25 -10.68 -4.97 14.76
CA ARG A 25 -9.90 -6.17 14.48
C ARG A 25 -8.40 -5.86 14.35
N ILE A 26 -8.05 -4.75 13.70
CA ILE A 26 -6.66 -4.27 13.61
C ILE A 26 -6.12 -3.94 15.02
N LEU A 27 -6.90 -3.20 15.82
CA LEU A 27 -6.51 -2.84 17.18
C LEU A 27 -6.32 -4.07 18.09
N ASN A 28 -7.21 -5.05 17.98
CA ASN A 28 -7.08 -6.30 18.72
C ASN A 28 -5.85 -7.10 18.30
N ALA A 29 -5.55 -7.16 17.00
CA ALA A 29 -4.36 -7.81 16.48
C ALA A 29 -3.08 -7.16 17.04
N VAL A 30 -3.00 -5.84 17.02
CA VAL A 30 -1.86 -5.09 17.60
C VAL A 30 -1.72 -5.35 19.10
N ASN A 31 -2.83 -5.38 19.83
CA ASN A 31 -2.81 -5.61 21.28
C ASN A 31 -2.45 -7.06 21.66
N SER A 32 -2.84 -8.03 20.83
CA SER A 32 -2.56 -9.46 21.05
C SER A 32 -1.19 -9.89 20.52
N GLY A 33 -0.48 -9.01 19.81
CA GLY A 33 0.78 -9.36 19.15
C GLY A 33 0.59 -10.28 17.92
N ALA A 34 -0.61 -10.36 17.37
CA ALA A 34 -0.86 -11.08 16.13
C ALA A 34 -0.14 -10.41 14.95
N THR A 35 0.27 -11.22 13.98
CA THR A 35 1.02 -10.70 12.84
C THR A 35 0.08 -10.01 11.83
N LEU A 36 0.58 -8.98 11.16
CA LEU A 36 -0.15 -8.35 10.07
C LEU A 36 -0.40 -9.33 8.91
N THR A 37 0.48 -10.28 8.70
CA THR A 37 0.34 -11.34 7.70
C THR A 37 -0.89 -12.19 7.94
N ASP A 38 -1.17 -12.58 9.19
CA ASP A 38 -2.37 -13.34 9.53
C ASP A 38 -3.64 -12.51 9.33
N LEU A 39 -3.58 -11.23 9.68
CA LEU A 39 -4.71 -10.31 9.56
C LEU A 39 -5.13 -10.09 8.09
N TYR A 40 -4.16 -10.04 7.19
CA TYR A 40 -4.35 -9.77 5.77
C TYR A 40 -4.18 -11.00 4.87
N ALA A 41 -4.17 -12.21 5.43
CA ALA A 41 -3.90 -13.47 4.72
C ALA A 41 -4.75 -13.70 3.45
N THR A 42 -6.00 -13.21 3.43
CA THR A 42 -6.95 -13.35 2.30
C THR A 42 -7.23 -12.03 1.58
N SER A 43 -6.43 -11.00 1.83
CA SER A 43 -6.61 -9.65 1.31
C SER A 43 -5.69 -9.39 0.13
N LEU A 44 -6.01 -8.37 -0.69
CA LEU A 44 -5.11 -7.78 -1.69
C LEU A 44 -3.79 -7.28 -1.07
N LEU A 45 -3.80 -7.01 0.24
CA LEU A 45 -2.63 -6.54 0.99
C LEU A 45 -1.75 -7.67 1.54
N HIS A 46 -2.02 -8.95 1.21
CA HIS A 46 -1.25 -10.08 1.73
C HIS A 46 0.26 -9.94 1.46
N ASN A 47 0.64 -9.73 0.21
CA ASN A 47 2.04 -9.57 -0.17
C ASN A 47 2.69 -8.34 0.47
N ALA A 48 1.92 -7.24 0.62
CA ALA A 48 2.39 -6.06 1.32
C ALA A 48 2.61 -6.34 2.83
N ALA A 49 1.72 -7.10 3.46
CA ALA A 49 1.87 -7.48 4.87
C ALA A 49 3.11 -8.35 5.11
N GLU A 50 3.41 -9.29 4.21
CA GLU A 50 4.64 -10.10 4.26
C GLU A 50 5.90 -9.23 4.09
N ALA A 51 5.90 -8.33 3.10
CA ALA A 51 7.02 -7.41 2.90
C ALA A 51 7.18 -6.44 4.10
N GLY A 52 6.08 -6.02 4.71
CA GLY A 52 6.07 -5.21 5.92
C GLY A 52 6.68 -5.93 7.11
N ALA A 53 6.35 -7.21 7.32
CA ALA A 53 6.94 -8.04 8.35
C ALA A 53 8.46 -8.22 8.13
N ALA A 54 8.89 -8.43 6.87
CA ALA A 54 10.30 -8.48 6.53
C ALA A 54 11.01 -7.14 6.77
N ALA A 55 10.36 -6.01 6.47
CA ALA A 55 10.91 -4.68 6.70
C ALA A 55 11.13 -4.39 8.20
N VAL A 56 10.20 -4.80 9.07
CA VAL A 56 10.36 -4.71 10.54
C VAL A 56 11.56 -5.52 11.02
N SER A 57 11.86 -6.64 10.36
CA SER A 57 13.02 -7.50 10.67
C SER A 57 14.35 -7.01 10.06
N GLY A 58 14.38 -5.80 9.49
CA GLY A 58 15.58 -5.19 8.89
C GLY A 58 15.63 -5.24 7.35
N GLY A 59 14.56 -5.66 6.70
CA GLY A 59 14.42 -5.60 5.24
C GLY A 59 14.16 -4.18 4.70
N GLY A 60 14.22 -4.04 3.38
CA GLY A 60 13.99 -2.75 2.71
C GLY A 60 12.51 -2.33 2.74
N LEU A 61 12.23 -1.08 3.10
CA LEU A 61 10.87 -0.51 3.12
C LEU A 61 10.30 -0.28 1.72
N THR A 62 11.16 -0.10 0.72
CA THR A 62 10.78 0.21 -0.67
C THR A 62 9.86 -0.84 -1.29
N LEU A 63 10.11 -2.13 -1.02
CA LEU A 63 9.25 -3.20 -1.50
C LEU A 63 7.87 -3.17 -0.85
N PHE A 64 7.82 -2.93 0.46
CA PHE A 64 6.56 -2.77 1.20
C PHE A 64 5.71 -1.63 0.62
N GLU A 65 6.31 -0.45 0.45
CA GLU A 65 5.63 0.71 -0.14
C GLU A 65 5.11 0.41 -1.55
N LYS A 66 5.95 -0.21 -2.39
CA LYS A 66 5.56 -0.63 -3.73
C LYS A 66 4.34 -1.55 -3.70
N LEU A 67 4.34 -2.58 -2.89
CA LEU A 67 3.25 -3.56 -2.83
C LEU A 67 1.95 -2.96 -2.25
N CYS A 68 2.04 -1.96 -1.36
CA CYS A 68 0.88 -1.20 -0.91
C CYS A 68 0.27 -0.40 -2.06
N ASP A 69 1.09 0.33 -2.82
CA ASP A 69 0.63 1.12 -3.95
C ASP A 69 0.05 0.22 -5.07
N ASP A 70 0.71 -0.90 -5.36
CA ASP A 70 0.25 -1.88 -6.36
C ASP A 70 -1.10 -2.51 -5.95
N ALA A 71 -1.32 -2.78 -4.66
CA ALA A 71 -2.60 -3.27 -4.14
C ALA A 71 -3.73 -2.23 -4.30
N VAL A 72 -3.43 -0.96 -4.05
CA VAL A 72 -4.39 0.15 -4.27
C VAL A 72 -4.73 0.25 -5.75
N MET A 73 -3.74 0.18 -6.64
CA MET A 73 -3.97 0.22 -8.09
C MET A 73 -4.76 -0.98 -8.59
N ALA A 74 -4.52 -2.17 -8.04
CA ALA A 74 -5.30 -3.38 -8.36
C ALA A 74 -6.78 -3.23 -7.93
N TYR A 75 -7.04 -2.63 -6.76
CA TYR A 75 -8.39 -2.33 -6.31
C TYR A 75 -9.10 -1.31 -7.23
N ILE A 76 -8.43 -0.20 -7.52
CA ILE A 76 -8.95 0.85 -8.39
C ILE A 76 -9.17 0.33 -9.82
N GLY A 77 -8.35 -0.60 -10.29
CA GLY A 77 -8.46 -1.25 -11.59
C GLY A 77 -9.82 -1.91 -11.84
N ASN A 78 -10.55 -2.31 -10.79
CA ASN A 78 -11.90 -2.85 -10.92
C ASN A 78 -12.91 -1.83 -11.47
N ALA A 79 -12.62 -0.53 -11.39
CA ALA A 79 -13.47 0.51 -11.98
C ALA A 79 -13.57 0.43 -13.50
N LYS A 80 -12.68 -0.30 -14.19
CA LYS A 80 -12.78 -0.59 -15.64
C LYS A 80 -14.08 -1.29 -16.01
N TYR A 81 -14.68 -2.01 -15.08
CA TYR A 81 -15.91 -2.77 -15.28
C TYR A 81 -17.17 -2.01 -14.87
N VAL A 82 -17.02 -0.78 -14.37
CA VAL A 82 -18.13 0.08 -13.94
C VAL A 82 -18.39 1.11 -15.03
N ALA A 83 -19.55 1.01 -15.71
CA ALA A 83 -19.87 1.86 -16.86
C ALA A 83 -20.28 3.29 -16.48
N PHE A 84 -20.85 3.49 -15.28
CA PHE A 84 -21.41 4.77 -14.84
C PHE A 84 -21.08 5.07 -13.38
N GLY A 85 -21.17 6.34 -13.01
CA GLY A 85 -20.93 6.80 -11.64
C GLY A 85 -19.57 7.44 -11.45
N GLU A 86 -19.20 7.66 -10.20
CA GLU A 86 -17.95 8.32 -9.81
C GLU A 86 -16.71 7.42 -9.90
N ALA A 87 -16.88 6.11 -9.84
CA ALA A 87 -15.78 5.16 -9.79
C ALA A 87 -14.83 5.26 -11.01
N PRO A 88 -15.29 5.31 -12.28
CA PRO A 88 -14.41 5.51 -13.42
C PRO A 88 -13.65 6.84 -13.40
N LEU A 89 -14.27 7.91 -12.88
CA LEU A 89 -13.64 9.23 -12.79
C LEU A 89 -12.51 9.22 -11.76
N VAL A 90 -12.76 8.65 -10.58
CA VAL A 90 -11.75 8.52 -9.52
C VAL A 90 -10.60 7.62 -10.01
N ALA A 91 -10.92 6.53 -10.70
CA ALA A 91 -9.92 5.62 -11.26
C ALA A 91 -9.05 6.31 -12.32
N TYR A 92 -9.64 7.14 -13.18
CA TYR A 92 -8.90 7.92 -14.17
C TYR A 92 -7.92 8.89 -13.50
N LEU A 93 -8.35 9.62 -12.47
CA LEU A 93 -7.48 10.53 -11.72
C LEU A 93 -6.33 9.79 -11.04
N ALA A 94 -6.60 8.66 -10.39
CA ALA A 94 -5.59 7.82 -9.77
C ALA A 94 -4.59 7.26 -10.80
N ALA A 95 -5.08 6.83 -11.97
CA ALA A 95 -4.24 6.37 -13.07
C ALA A 95 -3.27 7.48 -13.54
N ARG A 96 -3.78 8.69 -13.71
CA ARG A 96 -2.95 9.85 -14.10
C ARG A 96 -1.90 10.19 -13.04
N GLU A 97 -2.26 10.15 -11.77
CA GLU A 97 -1.31 10.36 -10.66
C GLU A 97 -0.21 9.29 -10.65
N SER A 98 -0.57 8.03 -10.87
CA SER A 98 0.38 6.92 -11.00
C SER A 98 1.35 7.12 -12.16
N GLU A 99 0.85 7.55 -13.35
CA GLU A 99 1.70 7.86 -14.50
C GLU A 99 2.70 8.98 -14.18
N PHE A 100 2.26 10.08 -13.57
CA PHE A 100 3.17 11.16 -13.15
C PHE A 100 4.21 10.70 -12.15
N THR A 101 3.81 9.83 -11.22
CA THR A 101 4.74 9.24 -10.25
C THR A 101 5.77 8.35 -10.94
N ALA A 102 5.37 7.53 -11.91
CA ALA A 102 6.29 6.71 -12.69
C ALA A 102 7.30 7.56 -13.48
N VAL A 103 6.83 8.61 -14.15
CA VAL A 103 7.70 9.54 -14.87
C VAL A 103 8.70 10.21 -13.91
N ARG A 104 8.24 10.64 -12.74
CA ARG A 104 9.11 11.24 -11.71
C ARG A 104 10.17 10.26 -11.24
N ILE A 105 9.81 9.01 -10.95
CA ILE A 105 10.75 7.96 -10.54
C ILE A 105 11.83 7.75 -11.62
N ILE A 106 11.42 7.65 -12.88
CA ILE A 106 12.36 7.46 -14.01
C ILE A 106 13.30 8.67 -14.13
N MET A 107 12.76 9.88 -14.14
CA MET A 107 13.56 11.09 -14.31
C MET A 107 14.52 11.31 -13.15
N THR A 108 14.06 11.19 -11.91
CA THR A 108 14.92 11.36 -10.73
C THR A 108 15.98 10.25 -10.64
N GLY A 109 15.61 9.01 -10.99
CA GLY A 109 16.57 7.91 -11.04
C GLY A 109 17.66 8.14 -12.09
N ARG A 110 17.29 8.63 -13.27
CA ARG A 110 18.24 8.97 -14.34
C ARG A 110 19.13 10.15 -13.96
N LEU A 111 18.58 11.17 -13.32
CA LEU A 111 19.35 12.31 -12.82
C LEU A 111 20.35 11.94 -11.72
N ALA A 112 20.02 10.91 -10.94
CA ALA A 112 20.88 10.35 -9.90
C ALA A 112 21.83 9.25 -10.44
N ASP A 113 21.88 9.05 -11.77
CA ASP A 113 22.70 8.05 -12.46
C ASP A 113 22.48 6.61 -11.94
N LEU A 114 21.24 6.30 -11.52
CA LEU A 114 20.88 4.96 -11.05
C LEU A 114 20.81 3.97 -12.22
N PRO A 115 21.25 2.72 -12.04
CA PRO A 115 21.07 1.65 -13.01
C PRO A 115 19.59 1.42 -13.34
N ALA A 116 19.32 0.97 -14.57
CA ALA A 116 17.96 0.81 -15.07
C ALA A 116 17.15 -0.26 -14.31
N ASP A 117 17.79 -1.29 -13.80
CA ASP A 117 17.19 -2.34 -12.97
C ASP A 117 16.72 -1.78 -11.63
N VAL A 118 17.53 -0.96 -10.96
CA VAL A 118 17.17 -0.26 -9.72
C VAL A 118 15.97 0.68 -9.92
N ILE A 119 15.91 1.38 -11.07
CA ILE A 119 14.76 2.23 -11.40
C ILE A 119 13.51 1.36 -11.63
N ARG A 120 13.62 0.23 -12.34
CA ARG A 120 12.49 -0.69 -12.58
C ARG A 120 11.92 -1.28 -11.29
N GLU A 121 12.75 -1.63 -10.33
CA GLU A 121 12.31 -2.13 -9.03
C GLU A 121 11.43 -1.13 -8.26
N ARG A 122 11.65 0.16 -8.49
CA ARG A 122 10.89 1.24 -7.84
C ARG A 122 9.61 1.62 -8.57
N LEU A 123 9.42 1.18 -9.81
CA LEU A 123 8.18 1.46 -10.56
C LEU A 123 7.01 0.71 -9.95
N ARG A 124 5.87 1.37 -9.93
CA ARG A 124 4.58 0.84 -9.49
C ARG A 124 3.84 0.15 -10.63
N ALA A 125 2.87 -0.69 -10.29
CA ALA A 125 1.96 -1.25 -11.29
C ALA A 125 1.21 -0.14 -12.03
N SER A 126 1.09 -0.30 -13.34
CA SER A 126 0.31 0.62 -14.17
C SER A 126 -1.17 0.25 -14.11
N TYR A 127 -2.04 1.23 -14.35
CA TYR A 127 -3.49 1.02 -14.41
C TYR A 127 -3.94 0.22 -15.66
N VAL A 128 -3.11 0.15 -16.68
CA VAL A 128 -3.40 -0.48 -17.99
C VAL A 128 -2.97 -1.93 -17.98
#